data_9618e0998e97874886b352d5364ee25f
#
_entry.id   9618e0998e97874886b352d5364ee25f
#
_cell.length_a   1.000
_cell.length_b   1.000
_cell.length_c   1.000
_cell.angle_alpha   90.00
_cell.angle_beta   90.00
_cell.angle_gamma   90.00
#
_symmetry.space_group_name_H-M   'P 1'
#
loop_
_entity.id
_entity.type
_entity.pdbx_description
1 polymer ?
#
loop_
_entity_poly.entity_id
_entity_poly.type
_entity_poly.pdbx_seq_one_letter_code
_entity_poly.pdbx_strand_id
1 'polypeptide(L)'
;MYLSEKGVRILFLLDVFDQTIKKLKAQTANVITLANLALGGFSIIIGINGNLNLSLLLIFLAALLDRFDGMVARKFKITSDLGKQLDSMSDIISFGVAPALLVYHGILNEYGAPGIFFSVFFIGCGAFRLARFNITENNGFYTGLPITAAGCLATLSYLAIPYFPPQSFIFIMIVLSFLMVSTFTLKKI
;
A
#
# COMPACT_ATOMS: atom_id res chain seq x y z
N MET A 1 -28.73 -19.40 40.34
CA MET A 1 -28.69 -20.41 39.29
C MET A 1 -27.21 -20.72 39.00
N TYR A 2 -26.66 -21.76 39.66
CA TYR A 2 -25.25 -22.13 39.59
C TYR A 2 -25.00 -22.87 38.25
N LEU A 3 -24.18 -22.29 37.40
CA LEU A 3 -23.65 -23.03 36.26
C LEU A 3 -22.76 -24.17 36.79
N SER A 4 -23.01 -25.41 36.34
CA SER A 4 -22.19 -26.57 36.70
C SER A 4 -20.72 -26.29 36.31
N GLU A 5 -19.74 -26.76 37.10
CA GLU A 5 -18.29 -26.62 36.81
C GLU A 5 -17.93 -27.08 35.39
N LYS A 6 -18.64 -28.06 34.84
CA LYS A 6 -18.51 -28.49 33.43
C LYS A 6 -18.91 -27.40 32.45
N GLY A 7 -19.96 -26.60 32.75
CA GLY A 7 -20.37 -25.51 31.88
C GLY A 7 -19.37 -24.36 31.86
N VAL A 8 -18.74 -24.03 32.99
CA VAL A 8 -17.69 -23.01 33.08
C VAL A 8 -16.42 -23.45 32.29
N ARG A 9 -16.02 -24.71 32.40
CA ARG A 9 -14.88 -25.25 31.64
C ARG A 9 -15.13 -25.27 30.12
N ILE A 10 -16.34 -25.57 29.69
CA ILE A 10 -16.70 -25.54 28.26
C ILE A 10 -16.65 -24.11 27.71
N LEU A 11 -17.20 -23.15 28.43
CA LEU A 11 -17.16 -21.73 28.06
C LEU A 11 -15.70 -21.21 27.97
N PHE A 12 -14.85 -21.56 28.94
CA PHE A 12 -13.44 -21.20 28.92
C PHE A 12 -12.69 -21.81 27.72
N LEU A 13 -12.93 -23.07 27.39
CA LEU A 13 -12.32 -23.73 26.23
C LEU A 13 -12.79 -23.11 24.91
N LEU A 14 -14.06 -22.72 24.80
CA LEU A 14 -14.60 -22.04 23.62
C LEU A 14 -13.97 -20.66 23.45
N ASP A 15 -13.79 -19.90 24.55
CA ASP A 15 -13.12 -18.59 24.52
C ASP A 15 -11.65 -18.70 24.09
N VAL A 16 -10.91 -19.66 24.63
CA VAL A 16 -9.51 -19.93 24.24
C VAL A 16 -9.40 -20.32 22.77
N PHE A 17 -10.31 -21.18 22.29
CA PHE A 17 -10.36 -21.60 20.90
C PHE A 17 -10.66 -20.42 19.96
N ASP A 18 -11.64 -19.57 20.32
CA ASP A 18 -12.00 -18.41 19.51
C ASP A 18 -10.87 -17.36 19.47
N GLN A 19 -10.17 -17.13 20.59
CA GLN A 19 -8.99 -16.27 20.65
C GLN A 19 -7.83 -16.81 19.81
N THR A 20 -7.62 -18.13 19.81
CA THR A 20 -6.57 -18.79 19.00
C THR A 20 -6.86 -18.65 17.51
N ILE A 21 -8.10 -18.85 17.10
CA ILE A 21 -8.53 -18.67 15.71
C ILE A 21 -8.36 -17.20 15.29
N LYS A 22 -8.73 -16.24 16.12
CA LYS A 22 -8.53 -14.81 15.84
C LYS A 22 -7.04 -14.47 15.66
N LYS A 23 -6.16 -14.99 16.52
CA LYS A 23 -4.71 -14.80 16.40
C LYS A 23 -4.15 -15.41 15.10
N LEU A 24 -4.53 -16.64 14.76
CA LEU A 24 -4.10 -17.28 13.52
C LEU A 24 -4.52 -16.50 12.28
N LYS A 25 -5.76 -16.02 12.24
CA LYS A 25 -6.27 -15.20 11.15
C LYS A 25 -5.53 -13.86 11.04
N ALA A 26 -5.23 -13.20 12.18
CA ALA A 26 -4.45 -11.97 12.19
C ALA A 26 -3.02 -12.18 11.65
N GLN A 27 -2.39 -13.29 12.01
CA GLN A 27 -1.06 -13.65 11.47
C GLN A 27 -1.10 -13.92 9.98
N THR A 28 -2.17 -14.55 9.46
CA THR A 28 -2.33 -14.79 8.02
C THR A 28 -2.41 -13.47 7.24
N ALA A 29 -3.15 -12.47 7.73
CA ALA A 29 -3.19 -11.15 7.12
C ALA A 29 -1.79 -10.51 7.11
N ASN A 30 -1.07 -10.53 8.23
CA ASN A 30 0.28 -9.98 8.32
C ASN A 30 1.26 -10.65 7.34
N VAL A 31 1.13 -11.98 7.10
CA VAL A 31 1.96 -12.69 6.12
C VAL A 31 1.69 -12.20 4.69
N ILE A 32 0.42 -11.94 4.33
CA ILE A 32 0.07 -11.41 3.01
C ILE A 32 0.64 -9.98 2.85
N THR A 33 0.54 -9.14 3.88
CA THR A 33 1.14 -7.80 3.88
C THR A 33 2.67 -7.84 3.74
N LEU A 34 3.35 -8.78 4.43
CA LEU A 34 4.78 -8.99 4.26
C LEU A 34 5.14 -9.50 2.85
N ALA A 35 4.31 -10.32 2.24
CA ALA A 35 4.50 -10.76 0.86
C ALA A 35 4.34 -9.58 -0.12
N ASN A 36 3.37 -8.68 0.11
CA ASN A 36 3.24 -7.42 -0.63
C ASN A 36 4.52 -6.58 -0.51
N LEU A 37 5.00 -6.34 0.72
CA LEU A 37 6.26 -5.65 0.98
C LEU A 37 7.45 -6.27 0.24
N ALA A 38 7.56 -7.61 0.25
CA ALA A 38 8.61 -8.33 -0.44
C ALA A 38 8.55 -8.12 -1.95
N LEU A 39 7.36 -8.16 -2.57
CA LEU A 39 7.19 -7.87 -3.99
C LEU A 39 7.60 -6.44 -4.34
N GLY A 40 7.25 -5.45 -3.51
CA GLY A 40 7.71 -4.07 -3.66
C GLY A 40 9.23 -3.95 -3.57
N GLY A 41 9.84 -4.61 -2.59
CA GLY A 41 11.29 -4.66 -2.44
C GLY A 41 12.00 -5.33 -3.62
N PHE A 42 11.50 -6.48 -4.09
CA PHE A 42 12.02 -7.13 -5.30
C PHE A 42 11.86 -6.26 -6.54
N SER A 43 10.73 -5.57 -6.68
CA SER A 43 10.52 -4.62 -7.79
C SER A 43 11.59 -3.54 -7.82
N ILE A 44 11.95 -2.97 -6.67
CA ILE A 44 12.99 -1.94 -6.56
C ILE A 44 14.34 -2.50 -7.00
N ILE A 45 14.76 -3.64 -6.46
CA ILE A 45 16.06 -4.25 -6.78
C ILE A 45 16.16 -4.59 -8.26
N ILE A 46 15.10 -5.18 -8.82
CA ILE A 46 15.03 -5.58 -10.23
C ILE A 46 15.00 -4.35 -11.15
N GLY A 47 14.30 -3.29 -10.75
CA GLY A 47 14.27 -2.01 -11.48
C GLY A 47 15.64 -1.34 -11.53
N ILE A 48 16.37 -1.30 -10.42
CA ILE A 48 17.76 -0.78 -10.35
C ILE A 48 18.69 -1.58 -11.26
N ASN A 49 18.48 -2.89 -11.37
CA ASN A 49 19.24 -3.76 -12.27
C ASN A 49 18.83 -3.61 -13.76
N GLY A 50 17.94 -2.66 -14.11
CA GLY A 50 17.56 -2.33 -15.48
C GLY A 50 16.39 -3.13 -16.04
N ASN A 51 15.83 -4.11 -15.30
CA ASN A 51 14.68 -4.87 -15.78
C ASN A 51 13.36 -4.19 -15.36
N LEU A 52 13.06 -3.05 -15.98
CA LEU A 52 11.91 -2.21 -15.65
C LEU A 52 10.56 -2.89 -15.92
N ASN A 53 10.48 -3.75 -16.95
CA ASN A 53 9.23 -4.47 -17.25
C ASN A 53 8.87 -5.48 -16.17
N LEU A 54 9.85 -6.20 -15.64
CA LEU A 54 9.61 -7.12 -14.52
C LEU A 54 9.31 -6.36 -13.23
N SER A 55 9.99 -5.22 -13.00
CA SER A 55 9.67 -4.31 -11.89
C SER A 55 8.21 -3.86 -11.93
N LEU A 56 7.72 -3.41 -13.08
CA LEU A 56 6.32 -3.04 -13.31
C LEU A 56 5.36 -4.19 -12.95
N LEU A 57 5.65 -5.41 -13.44
CA LEU A 57 4.81 -6.58 -13.18
C LEU A 57 4.74 -6.89 -11.68
N LEU A 58 5.86 -6.78 -10.96
CA LEU A 58 5.91 -7.01 -9.51
C LEU A 58 5.10 -5.97 -8.72
N ILE A 59 5.10 -4.70 -9.15
CA ILE A 59 4.24 -3.66 -8.53
C ILE A 59 2.76 -4.01 -8.71
N PHE A 60 2.33 -4.48 -9.88
CA PHE A 60 0.95 -4.91 -10.08
C PHE A 60 0.58 -6.15 -9.27
N LEU A 61 1.49 -7.11 -9.13
CA LEU A 61 1.28 -8.27 -8.24
C LEU A 61 1.16 -7.82 -6.78
N ALA A 62 1.98 -6.86 -6.35
CA ALA A 62 1.88 -6.25 -5.02
C ALA A 62 0.50 -5.60 -4.82
N ALA A 63 -0.02 -4.85 -5.81
CA ALA A 63 -1.34 -4.22 -5.74
C ALA A 63 -2.49 -5.23 -5.68
N LEU A 64 -2.35 -6.39 -6.32
CA LEU A 64 -3.32 -7.48 -6.19
C LEU A 64 -3.30 -8.07 -4.79
N LEU A 65 -2.11 -8.34 -4.22
CA LEU A 65 -2.00 -8.87 -2.86
C LEU A 65 -2.55 -7.89 -1.81
N ASP A 66 -2.23 -6.60 -1.93
CA ASP A 66 -2.77 -5.53 -1.06
C ASP A 66 -4.31 -5.51 -1.06
N ARG A 67 -4.91 -5.66 -2.23
CA ARG A 67 -6.37 -5.75 -2.32
C ARG A 67 -6.92 -7.00 -1.63
N PHE A 68 -6.21 -8.13 -1.71
CA PHE A 68 -6.61 -9.38 -1.07
C PHE A 68 -6.49 -9.32 0.45
N ASP A 69 -5.40 -8.77 1.01
CA ASP A 69 -5.25 -8.67 2.47
C ASP A 69 -6.27 -7.71 3.08
N GLY A 70 -6.53 -6.57 2.45
CA GLY A 70 -7.58 -5.66 2.86
C GLY A 70 -8.99 -6.28 2.82
N MET A 71 -9.28 -7.17 1.85
CA MET A 71 -10.54 -7.93 1.84
C MET A 71 -10.60 -8.96 2.96
N VAL A 72 -9.52 -9.68 3.21
CA VAL A 72 -9.41 -10.69 4.28
C VAL A 72 -9.57 -10.04 5.64
N ALA A 73 -8.82 -8.97 5.91
CA ALA A 73 -8.88 -8.24 7.19
C ALA A 73 -10.30 -7.73 7.50
N ARG A 74 -10.98 -7.14 6.50
CA ARG A 74 -12.36 -6.65 6.64
C ARG A 74 -13.37 -7.78 6.84
N LYS A 75 -13.29 -8.86 6.09
CA LYS A 75 -14.20 -10.01 6.17
C LYS A 75 -14.16 -10.68 7.55
N PHE A 76 -12.98 -10.75 8.14
CA PHE A 76 -12.80 -11.39 9.43
C PHE A 76 -12.85 -10.43 10.62
N LYS A 77 -13.02 -9.12 10.40
CA LYS A 77 -12.99 -8.08 11.44
C LYS A 77 -11.74 -8.15 12.32
N ILE A 78 -10.60 -8.45 11.73
CA ILE A 78 -9.33 -8.61 12.42
C ILE A 78 -8.47 -7.39 12.08
N THR A 79 -8.52 -6.40 12.93
CA THR A 79 -7.61 -5.25 12.88
C THR A 79 -6.71 -5.30 14.10
N SER A 80 -5.40 -5.40 13.89
CA SER A 80 -4.41 -5.19 14.95
C SER A 80 -3.62 -3.92 14.66
N ASP A 81 -3.17 -3.23 15.69
CA ASP A 81 -2.35 -2.02 15.51
C ASP A 81 -1.05 -2.34 14.76
N LEU A 82 -0.44 -3.50 15.04
CA LEU A 82 0.73 -3.99 14.32
C LEU A 82 0.42 -4.20 12.83
N GLY A 83 -0.70 -4.87 12.51
CA GLY A 83 -1.10 -5.10 11.12
C GLY A 83 -1.31 -3.80 10.35
N LYS A 84 -1.95 -2.79 10.98
CA LYS A 84 -2.15 -1.46 10.39
C LYS A 84 -0.83 -0.74 10.10
N GLN A 85 0.17 -0.86 10.98
CA GLN A 85 1.49 -0.28 10.76
C GLN A 85 2.27 -1.00 9.67
N LEU A 86 2.23 -2.35 9.65
CA LEU A 86 2.85 -3.16 8.61
C LEU A 86 2.27 -2.83 7.23
N ASP A 87 0.95 -2.70 7.13
CA ASP A 87 0.22 -2.30 5.92
C ASP A 87 0.71 -0.95 5.40
N SER A 88 0.78 0.07 6.27
CA SER A 88 1.27 1.38 5.89
C SER A 88 2.74 1.37 5.44
N MET A 89 3.60 0.55 6.07
CA MET A 89 5.01 0.40 5.68
C MET A 89 5.13 -0.31 4.33
N SER A 90 4.32 -1.35 4.11
CA SER A 90 4.24 -2.06 2.84
C SER A 90 3.79 -1.14 1.72
N ASP A 91 2.74 -0.35 1.95
CA ASP A 91 2.19 0.62 0.99
C ASP A 91 3.22 1.65 0.54
N ILE A 92 4.00 2.21 1.49
CA ILE A 92 5.05 3.18 1.14
C ILE A 92 6.09 2.55 0.21
N ILE A 93 6.51 1.33 0.47
CA ILE A 93 7.52 0.64 -0.35
C ILE A 93 6.94 0.25 -1.72
N SER A 94 5.79 -0.42 -1.72
CA SER A 94 5.21 -1.02 -2.93
C SER A 94 4.54 0.00 -3.86
N PHE A 95 3.97 1.09 -3.31
CA PHE A 95 3.20 2.08 -4.07
C PHE A 95 3.73 3.51 -3.97
N GLY A 96 4.71 3.76 -3.11
CA GLY A 96 5.45 5.01 -3.04
C GLY A 96 6.80 4.89 -3.73
N VAL A 97 7.71 4.10 -3.14
CA VAL A 97 9.12 4.01 -3.57
C VAL A 97 9.26 3.25 -4.89
N ALA A 98 8.67 2.06 -5.02
CA ALA A 98 8.84 1.23 -6.22
C ALA A 98 8.32 1.92 -7.49
N PRO A 99 7.12 2.50 -7.56
CA PRO A 99 6.65 3.26 -8.72
C PRO A 99 7.49 4.51 -9.01
N ALA A 100 7.90 5.24 -7.97
CA ALA A 100 8.75 6.43 -8.15
C ALA A 100 10.09 6.07 -8.79
N LEU A 101 10.73 4.99 -8.34
CA LEU A 101 11.98 4.51 -8.91
C LEU A 101 11.79 3.91 -10.31
N LEU A 102 10.68 3.23 -10.58
CA LEU A 102 10.36 2.74 -11.92
C LEU A 102 10.29 3.89 -12.93
N VAL A 103 9.53 4.95 -12.62
CA VAL A 103 9.41 6.11 -13.49
C VAL A 103 10.74 6.89 -13.57
N TYR A 104 11.47 6.99 -12.45
CA TYR A 104 12.79 7.63 -12.43
C TYR A 104 13.77 6.93 -13.36
N HIS A 105 13.94 5.62 -13.23
CA HIS A 105 14.85 4.86 -14.09
C HIS A 105 14.34 4.75 -15.53
N GLY A 106 13.02 4.81 -15.75
CA GLY A 106 12.42 4.74 -17.08
C GLY A 106 12.62 6.01 -17.90
N ILE A 107 12.58 7.19 -17.28
CA ILE A 107 12.61 8.46 -18.02
C ILE A 107 13.13 9.67 -17.21
N LEU A 108 12.84 9.78 -15.91
CA LEU A 108 13.12 11.01 -15.16
C LEU A 108 14.62 11.20 -14.87
N ASN A 109 15.44 10.16 -14.95
CA ASN A 109 16.90 10.24 -14.81
C ASN A 109 17.54 11.16 -15.85
N GLU A 110 16.92 11.36 -17.01
CA GLU A 110 17.39 12.28 -18.06
C GLU A 110 17.39 13.75 -17.59
N TYR A 111 16.58 14.07 -16.59
CA TYR A 111 16.47 15.44 -16.03
C TYR A 111 17.44 15.70 -14.88
N GLY A 112 18.23 14.73 -14.44
CA GLY A 112 19.15 14.91 -13.31
C GLY A 112 18.46 15.30 -12.02
N ALA A 113 18.86 16.44 -11.40
CA ALA A 113 18.36 16.87 -10.11
C ALA A 113 16.82 17.10 -10.05
N PRO A 114 16.15 17.71 -11.03
CA PRO A 114 14.69 17.78 -11.07
C PRO A 114 14.01 16.41 -11.05
N GLY A 115 14.51 15.44 -11.80
CA GLY A 115 13.96 14.07 -11.82
C GLY A 115 14.03 13.41 -10.44
N ILE A 116 15.17 13.54 -9.75
CA ILE A 116 15.36 13.06 -8.38
C ILE A 116 14.37 13.76 -7.44
N PHE A 117 14.30 15.10 -7.51
CA PHE A 117 13.45 15.90 -6.63
C PHE A 117 11.98 15.48 -6.71
N PHE A 118 11.39 15.38 -7.91
CA PHE A 118 9.98 15.03 -8.06
C PHE A 118 9.68 13.57 -7.71
N SER A 119 10.63 12.66 -7.90
CA SER A 119 10.50 11.28 -7.43
C SER A 119 10.46 11.21 -5.91
N VAL A 120 11.37 11.90 -5.21
CA VAL A 120 11.38 11.97 -3.74
C VAL A 120 10.15 12.73 -3.20
N PHE A 121 9.73 13.79 -3.88
CA PHE A 121 8.52 14.54 -3.52
C PHE A 121 7.26 13.67 -3.57
N PHE A 122 7.12 12.82 -4.61
CA PHE A 122 6.02 11.86 -4.72
C PHE A 122 5.99 10.89 -3.53
N ILE A 123 7.16 10.33 -3.16
CA ILE A 123 7.29 9.43 -2.01
C ILE A 123 6.89 10.15 -0.72
N GLY A 124 7.36 11.38 -0.52
CA GLY A 124 7.04 12.20 0.66
C GLY A 124 5.54 12.52 0.77
N CYS A 125 4.89 12.86 -0.34
CA CYS A 125 3.44 13.08 -0.38
C CYS A 125 2.65 11.81 -0.05
N GLY A 126 3.09 10.64 -0.53
CA GLY A 126 2.52 9.34 -0.20
C GLY A 126 2.64 9.02 1.29
N ALA A 127 3.83 9.22 1.87
CA ALA A 127 4.09 9.01 3.29
C ALA A 127 3.24 9.96 4.16
N PHE A 128 3.17 11.25 3.81
CA PHE A 128 2.33 12.22 4.52
C PHE A 128 0.85 11.82 4.49
N ARG A 129 0.36 11.38 3.33
CA ARG A 129 -1.03 10.89 3.19
C ARG A 129 -1.30 9.71 4.11
N LEU A 130 -0.41 8.70 4.16
CA LEU A 130 -0.57 7.53 5.02
C LEU A 130 -0.55 7.91 6.50
N ALA A 131 0.38 8.77 6.91
CA ALA A 131 0.45 9.29 8.27
C ALA A 131 -0.87 9.99 8.65
N ARG A 132 -1.39 10.87 7.79
CA ARG A 132 -2.69 11.54 8.00
C ARG A 132 -3.83 10.54 8.13
N PHE A 133 -3.88 9.52 7.25
CA PHE A 133 -4.92 8.49 7.29
C PHE A 133 -4.90 7.69 8.60
N ASN A 134 -3.71 7.39 9.13
CA ASN A 134 -3.56 6.60 10.35
C ASN A 134 -4.00 7.32 11.62
N ILE A 135 -3.96 8.66 11.64
CA ILE A 135 -4.38 9.47 12.79
C ILE A 135 -5.81 10.01 12.67
N THR A 136 -6.41 9.97 11.47
CA THR A 136 -7.78 10.47 11.26
C THR A 136 -8.79 9.36 11.60
N GLU A 137 -9.78 9.69 12.43
CA GLU A 137 -10.88 8.77 12.73
C GLU A 137 -11.68 8.42 11.46
N ASN A 138 -12.14 7.16 11.36
CA ASN A 138 -12.87 6.62 10.22
C ASN A 138 -14.28 7.23 10.10
N ASN A 139 -14.37 8.41 9.48
CA ASN A 139 -15.64 9.12 9.27
C ASN A 139 -16.40 8.68 8.00
N GLY A 140 -16.05 7.52 7.40
CA GLY A 140 -16.74 7.00 6.21
C GLY A 140 -16.35 7.69 4.88
N PHE A 141 -15.39 8.60 4.89
CA PHE A 141 -14.87 9.29 3.71
C PHE A 141 -13.37 9.03 3.51
N TYR A 142 -12.95 8.89 2.25
CA TYR A 142 -11.53 8.92 1.91
C TYR A 142 -11.11 10.35 1.63
N THR A 143 -10.02 10.80 2.25
CA THR A 143 -9.43 12.11 2.02
C THR A 143 -8.26 11.98 1.06
N GLY A 144 -8.35 12.58 -0.11
CA GLY A 144 -7.34 12.53 -1.17
C GLY A 144 -7.24 11.18 -1.91
N LEU A 145 -6.36 11.12 -2.92
CA LEU A 145 -6.12 9.90 -3.70
C LEU A 145 -5.39 8.84 -2.87
N PRO A 146 -5.85 7.57 -2.82
CA PRO A 146 -5.13 6.48 -2.20
C PRO A 146 -3.72 6.29 -2.78
N ILE A 147 -2.72 5.98 -1.92
CA ILE A 147 -1.33 5.78 -2.38
C ILE A 147 -1.23 4.59 -3.35
N THR A 148 -1.99 3.52 -3.12
CA THR A 148 -2.13 2.38 -4.05
C THR A 148 -2.59 2.83 -5.43
N ALA A 149 -3.61 3.68 -5.50
CA ALA A 149 -4.10 4.21 -6.77
C ALA A 149 -3.06 5.12 -7.45
N ALA A 150 -2.42 6.02 -6.68
CA ALA A 150 -1.38 6.91 -7.20
C ALA A 150 -0.17 6.10 -7.71
N GLY A 151 0.28 5.10 -6.95
CA GLY A 151 1.37 4.20 -7.35
C GLY A 151 1.05 3.39 -8.60
N CYS A 152 -0.17 2.83 -8.71
CA CYS A 152 -0.62 2.14 -9.92
C CYS A 152 -0.66 3.07 -11.14
N LEU A 153 -1.15 4.30 -10.99
CA LEU A 153 -1.17 5.29 -12.08
C LEU A 153 0.25 5.71 -12.50
N ALA A 154 1.15 5.93 -11.54
CA ALA A 154 2.56 6.18 -11.82
C ALA A 154 3.22 5.00 -12.54
N THR A 155 2.95 3.77 -12.09
CA THR A 155 3.45 2.55 -12.75
C THR A 155 2.90 2.40 -14.17
N LEU A 156 1.61 2.66 -14.39
CA LEU A 156 1.00 2.64 -15.73
C LEU A 156 1.57 3.72 -16.64
N SER A 157 1.94 4.88 -16.11
CA SER A 157 2.55 5.93 -16.91
C SER A 157 3.85 5.49 -17.56
N TYR A 158 4.60 4.56 -16.96
CA TYR A 158 5.79 3.97 -17.56
C TYR A 158 5.52 3.35 -18.96
N LEU A 159 4.37 2.70 -19.15
CA LEU A 159 3.98 2.13 -20.44
C LEU A 159 3.71 3.22 -21.50
N ALA A 160 3.45 4.43 -21.08
CA ALA A 160 3.19 5.57 -21.97
C ALA A 160 4.47 6.31 -22.42
N ILE A 161 5.65 5.92 -21.93
CA ILE A 161 6.93 6.57 -22.25
C ILE A 161 7.16 6.67 -23.77
N PRO A 162 6.88 5.65 -24.62
CA PRO A 162 7.12 5.77 -26.06
C PRO A 162 6.18 6.76 -26.78
N TYR A 163 5.08 7.17 -26.14
CA TYR A 163 4.01 7.96 -26.77
C TYR A 163 3.98 9.42 -26.35
N PHE A 164 4.63 9.77 -25.23
CA PHE A 164 4.55 11.12 -24.66
C PHE A 164 5.95 11.71 -24.45
N PRO A 165 6.07 13.05 -24.55
CA PRO A 165 7.34 13.71 -24.28
C PRO A 165 7.74 13.56 -22.82
N PRO A 166 9.06 13.46 -22.53
CA PRO A 166 9.59 13.21 -21.18
C PRO A 166 9.07 14.18 -20.10
N GLN A 167 8.83 15.45 -20.45
CA GLN A 167 8.32 16.47 -19.52
C GLN A 167 6.96 16.13 -18.93
N SER A 168 6.13 15.38 -19.67
CA SER A 168 4.80 14.94 -19.22
C SER A 168 4.88 14.09 -17.94
N PHE A 169 5.95 13.32 -17.77
CA PHE A 169 6.12 12.44 -16.61
C PHE A 169 6.43 13.21 -15.33
N ILE A 170 7.19 14.30 -15.41
CA ILE A 170 7.36 15.23 -14.27
C ILE A 170 5.99 15.79 -13.87
N PHE A 171 5.18 16.24 -14.85
CA PHE A 171 3.86 16.78 -14.59
C PHE A 171 2.93 15.73 -13.96
N ILE A 172 2.95 14.48 -14.46
CA ILE A 172 2.19 13.35 -13.86
C ILE A 172 2.59 13.14 -12.40
N MET A 173 3.89 13.10 -12.09
CA MET A 173 4.37 12.93 -10.72
C MET A 173 3.91 14.07 -9.81
N ILE A 174 3.95 15.30 -10.28
CA ILE A 174 3.45 16.49 -9.54
C ILE A 174 1.95 16.36 -9.28
N VAL A 175 1.15 16.09 -10.30
CA VAL A 175 -0.31 15.99 -10.19
C VAL A 175 -0.70 14.87 -9.22
N LEU A 176 -0.12 13.69 -9.33
CA LEU A 176 -0.39 12.57 -8.43
C LEU A 176 0.00 12.91 -6.98
N SER A 177 1.13 13.59 -6.77
CA SER A 177 1.59 14.05 -5.45
C SER A 177 0.58 14.99 -4.81
N PHE A 178 0.11 16.01 -5.54
CA PHE A 178 -0.90 16.93 -5.04
C PHE A 178 -2.26 16.28 -4.80
N LEU A 179 -2.67 15.33 -5.65
CA LEU A 179 -3.91 14.58 -5.46
C LEU A 179 -3.87 13.71 -4.18
N MET A 180 -2.71 13.14 -3.83
CA MET A 180 -2.56 12.38 -2.59
C MET A 180 -2.70 13.27 -1.34
N VAL A 181 -2.12 14.48 -1.37
CA VAL A 181 -2.14 15.41 -0.21
C VAL A 181 -3.44 16.19 -0.13
N SER A 182 -4.19 16.30 -1.23
CA SER A 182 -5.40 17.12 -1.31
C SER A 182 -6.46 16.66 -0.27
N THR A 183 -7.36 17.58 0.06
CA THR A 183 -8.40 17.37 1.09
C THR A 183 -9.77 17.04 0.50
N PHE A 184 -9.89 16.82 -0.81
CA PHE A 184 -11.17 16.42 -1.36
C PHE A 184 -11.60 15.06 -0.81
N THR A 185 -12.88 14.96 -0.48
CA THR A 185 -13.46 13.77 0.15
C THR A 185 -14.17 12.92 -0.91
N LEU A 186 -13.79 11.64 -1.01
CA LEU A 186 -14.51 10.65 -1.80
C LEU A 186 -15.38 9.81 -0.86
N LYS A 187 -16.66 9.68 -1.20
CA LYS A 187 -17.57 8.81 -0.44
C LYS A 187 -17.11 7.36 -0.58
N LYS A 188 -17.00 6.66 0.54
CA LYS A 188 -16.68 5.24 0.56
C LYS A 188 -17.84 4.47 -0.08
N ILE A 189 -17.58 3.77 -1.19
CA ILE A 189 -18.55 2.90 -1.87
C ILE A 189 -18.56 1.53 -1.19
#